data_0c3931cd458983df9aadd1f1db0e593e
#
_entry.id   0c3931cd458983df9aadd1f1db0e593e
#
_cell.length_a   1.000
_cell.length_b   1.000
_cell.length_c   1.000
_cell.angle_alpha   90.00
_cell.angle_beta   90.00
_cell.angle_gamma   90.00
#
_symmetry.space_group_name_H-M   'P 1'
#
loop_
_entity.id
_entity.type
_entity.pdbx_description
1 polymer ?
#
loop_
_entity_poly.entity_id
_entity_poly.type
_entity_poly.pdbx_seq_one_letter_code
_entity_poly.pdbx_strand_id
1 'polypeptide(L)'
;MRLTQMISTALVLLISGPLFGQEWIEFSSREDRFTCNFPTQPKVTQTTYRSQMGADLPARIYSATQGQSRYSVTVVDYNQAQRILTEKAKSCPAGAEPCLGSPGDEGHWKADLRGAIVYASWQMMQRDAKLTSFVWNFVDLVEGHQLQLTNNADKSRTFAGIYMHENKLYIIEGTVPGNYPEPGLFQQSLGWLDENGVGLRYQSYYSNGYPPPPRVVRAGRGEGQGRIDAPDANAGQRR
;
A
#
# COMPACT_ATOMS: atom_id res chain seq x y z
N MET A 1 61.14 -10.87 27.63
CA MET A 1 59.74 -11.31 27.67
C MET A 1 58.71 -10.15 27.70
N ARG A 2 58.86 -9.05 26.95
CA ARG A 2 57.88 -7.92 26.92
C ARG A 2 57.53 -7.44 25.51
N LEU A 3 58.06 -8.09 24.47
CA LEU A 3 57.82 -7.64 23.06
C LEU A 3 56.72 -8.47 22.35
N THR A 4 56.37 -9.63 22.88
CA THR A 4 55.35 -10.55 22.28
C THR A 4 53.90 -10.22 22.71
N GLN A 5 53.69 -9.41 23.75
CA GLN A 5 52.34 -9.03 24.21
C GLN A 5 51.74 -7.80 23.46
N MET A 6 52.55 -7.00 22.79
CA MET A 6 52.05 -5.83 22.03
C MET A 6 51.52 -6.15 20.64
N ILE A 7 51.83 -7.31 20.08
CA ILE A 7 51.39 -7.69 18.72
C ILE A 7 49.99 -8.31 18.73
N SER A 8 49.56 -8.91 19.87
CA SER A 8 48.23 -9.52 19.96
C SER A 8 47.07 -8.52 20.08
N THR A 9 47.32 -7.29 20.54
CA THR A 9 46.26 -6.28 20.73
C THR A 9 45.97 -5.50 19.46
N ALA A 10 46.90 -5.44 18.53
CA ALA A 10 46.73 -4.73 17.25
C ALA A 10 45.92 -5.52 16.19
N LEU A 11 45.82 -6.85 16.34
CA LEU A 11 45.15 -7.70 15.33
C LEU A 11 43.64 -7.79 15.56
N VAL A 12 43.10 -7.41 16.71
CA VAL A 12 41.66 -7.46 17.00
C VAL A 12 40.92 -6.22 16.50
N LEU A 13 41.63 -5.10 16.22
CA LEU A 13 41.03 -3.86 15.74
C LEU A 13 40.82 -3.78 14.22
N LEU A 14 41.27 -4.75 13.46
CA LEU A 14 41.15 -4.79 11.99
C LEU A 14 39.93 -5.53 11.47
N ILE A 15 39.08 -6.12 12.34
CA ILE A 15 37.89 -6.91 11.94
C ILE A 15 36.58 -6.12 12.14
N SER A 16 36.65 -4.89 12.63
CA SER A 16 35.49 -3.99 12.54
C SER A 16 35.40 -3.42 11.14
N GLY A 17 35.02 -4.26 10.18
CA GLY A 17 34.50 -3.78 8.91
C GLY A 17 33.34 -2.82 9.20
N PRO A 18 33.16 -1.74 8.43
CA PRO A 18 32.04 -0.87 8.63
C PRO A 18 30.76 -1.73 8.54
N LEU A 19 30.05 -1.87 9.65
CA LEU A 19 28.65 -2.25 9.66
C LEU A 19 27.94 -1.12 8.90
N PHE A 20 27.92 -1.19 7.57
CA PHE A 20 26.97 -0.44 6.77
C PHE A 20 25.60 -0.99 7.16
N GLY A 21 24.98 -0.38 8.16
CA GLY A 21 23.56 -0.53 8.40
C GLY A 21 22.91 -0.20 7.05
N GLN A 22 22.30 -1.18 6.41
CA GLN A 22 21.63 -0.97 5.12
C GLN A 22 20.56 0.08 5.36
N GLU A 23 20.82 1.29 4.87
CA GLU A 23 19.93 2.43 5.05
C GLU A 23 18.70 2.21 4.17
N TRP A 24 17.53 2.22 4.79
CA TRP A 24 16.26 2.14 4.07
C TRP A 24 16.06 3.43 3.27
N ILE A 25 15.60 3.30 2.05
CA ILE A 25 15.33 4.44 1.17
C ILE A 25 13.85 4.77 1.19
N GLU A 26 13.53 6.05 1.24
CA GLU A 26 12.19 6.54 0.95
C GLU A 26 11.98 6.54 -0.58
N PHE A 27 11.17 5.61 -1.06
CA PHE A 27 10.78 5.53 -2.47
C PHE A 27 9.48 6.29 -2.70
N SER A 28 9.37 7.01 -3.80
CA SER A 28 8.14 7.68 -4.21
C SER A 28 7.79 7.38 -5.66
N SER A 29 6.50 7.10 -5.92
CA SER A 29 5.94 6.96 -7.26
C SER A 29 4.91 8.05 -7.51
N ARG A 30 5.23 9.03 -8.36
CA ARG A 30 4.26 10.05 -8.80
C ARG A 30 3.15 9.44 -9.64
N GLU A 31 3.47 8.45 -10.47
CA GLU A 31 2.49 7.76 -11.32
C GLU A 31 1.45 7.01 -10.49
N ASP A 32 1.89 6.32 -9.44
CA ASP A 32 1.00 5.58 -8.54
C ASP A 32 0.71 6.30 -7.23
N ARG A 33 1.14 7.56 -7.09
CA ARG A 33 0.74 8.49 -6.02
C ARG A 33 0.96 7.98 -4.60
N PHE A 34 2.12 7.33 -4.35
CA PHE A 34 2.47 6.86 -3.02
C PHE A 34 3.95 7.05 -2.70
N THR A 35 4.26 7.06 -1.40
CA THR A 35 5.61 6.87 -0.86
C THR A 35 5.64 5.63 0.02
N CYS A 36 6.79 4.95 0.08
CA CYS A 36 7.02 3.84 1.01
C CYS A 36 8.54 3.63 1.19
N ASN A 37 8.95 3.25 2.39
CA ASN A 37 10.35 2.89 2.64
C ASN A 37 10.63 1.46 2.16
N PHE A 38 11.73 1.30 1.43
CA PHE A 38 12.23 0.00 0.99
C PHE A 38 13.67 -0.22 1.44
N PRO A 39 14.11 -1.47 1.67
CA PRO A 39 15.50 -1.75 2.04
C PRO A 39 16.49 -1.46 0.91
N THR A 40 16.02 -1.41 -0.34
CA THR A 40 16.78 -1.06 -1.55
C THR A 40 15.82 -0.47 -2.57
N GLN A 41 16.35 0.09 -3.68
CA GLN A 41 15.53 0.53 -4.81
C GLN A 41 14.61 -0.61 -5.27
N PRO A 42 13.28 -0.46 -5.23
CA PRO A 42 12.37 -1.53 -5.62
C PRO A 42 12.42 -1.79 -7.13
N LYS A 43 12.32 -3.07 -7.49
CA LYS A 43 12.06 -3.49 -8.86
C LYS A 43 10.58 -3.30 -9.16
N VAL A 44 10.27 -2.68 -10.31
CA VAL A 44 8.90 -2.48 -10.77
C VAL A 44 8.55 -3.50 -11.83
N THR A 45 7.42 -4.19 -11.66
CA THR A 45 6.90 -5.18 -12.61
C THR A 45 5.44 -4.86 -12.93
N GLN A 46 5.08 -4.81 -14.20
CA GLN A 46 3.70 -4.68 -14.64
C GLN A 46 3.01 -6.04 -14.62
N THR A 47 1.74 -6.05 -14.23
CA THR A 47 0.91 -7.25 -14.18
C THR A 47 -0.57 -6.89 -14.39
N THR A 48 -1.42 -7.89 -14.39
CA THR A 48 -2.87 -7.73 -14.42
C THR A 48 -3.47 -8.26 -13.12
N TYR A 49 -4.39 -7.50 -12.54
CA TYR A 49 -5.15 -7.89 -11.36
C TYR A 49 -6.60 -8.19 -11.76
N ARG A 50 -7.07 -9.36 -11.37
CA ARG A 50 -8.47 -9.75 -11.58
C ARG A 50 -9.32 -9.22 -10.44
N SER A 51 -10.24 -8.28 -10.73
CA SER A 51 -11.15 -7.74 -9.74
C SER A 51 -12.28 -8.70 -9.35
N GLN A 52 -13.04 -8.38 -8.31
CA GLN A 52 -14.17 -9.20 -7.86
C GLN A 52 -15.22 -9.40 -8.95
N MET A 53 -15.55 -8.35 -9.70
CA MET A 53 -16.51 -8.41 -10.80
C MET A 53 -15.88 -8.87 -12.12
N GLY A 54 -14.63 -9.30 -12.06
CA GLY A 54 -13.92 -9.91 -13.17
C GLY A 54 -13.38 -8.93 -14.20
N ALA A 55 -13.10 -7.68 -13.83
CA ALA A 55 -12.30 -6.78 -14.64
C ALA A 55 -10.82 -7.19 -14.56
N ASP A 56 -10.13 -7.22 -15.69
CA ASP A 56 -8.69 -7.39 -15.77
C ASP A 56 -8.05 -5.99 -15.75
N LEU A 57 -7.63 -5.58 -14.55
CA LEU A 57 -7.14 -4.25 -14.27
C LEU A 57 -5.62 -4.17 -14.37
N PRO A 58 -5.05 -3.09 -14.94
CA PRO A 58 -3.61 -2.91 -14.94
C PRO A 58 -3.11 -2.75 -13.50
N ALA A 59 -1.98 -3.39 -13.22
CA ALA A 59 -1.35 -3.32 -11.90
C ALA A 59 0.18 -3.24 -12.02
N ARG A 60 0.81 -2.65 -11.01
CA ARG A 60 2.27 -2.61 -10.84
C ARG A 60 2.65 -3.17 -9.48
N ILE A 61 3.73 -3.94 -9.46
CA ILE A 61 4.32 -4.47 -8.23
C ILE A 61 5.69 -3.84 -8.05
N TYR A 62 5.86 -3.12 -6.97
CA TYR A 62 7.11 -2.56 -6.48
C TYR A 62 7.67 -3.53 -5.45
N SER A 63 8.81 -4.16 -5.70
CA SER A 63 9.32 -5.21 -4.81
C SER A 63 10.80 -5.06 -4.49
N ALA A 64 11.18 -5.36 -3.25
CA ALA A 64 12.54 -5.42 -2.78
C ALA A 64 12.73 -6.57 -1.80
N THR A 65 13.97 -7.00 -1.62
CA THR A 65 14.34 -8.06 -0.67
C THR A 65 15.49 -7.61 0.22
N GLN A 66 15.53 -8.13 1.45
CA GLN A 66 16.64 -7.95 2.38
C GLN A 66 16.88 -9.29 3.11
N GLY A 67 17.96 -9.97 2.76
CA GLY A 67 18.18 -11.33 3.25
C GLY A 67 17.03 -12.25 2.83
N GLN A 68 16.36 -12.85 3.80
CA GLN A 68 15.18 -13.71 3.57
C GLN A 68 13.85 -12.95 3.62
N SER A 69 13.88 -11.66 3.93
CA SER A 69 12.68 -10.83 3.99
C SER A 69 12.32 -10.28 2.61
N ARG A 70 11.02 -10.20 2.32
CA ARG A 70 10.45 -9.70 1.06
C ARG A 70 9.46 -8.59 1.35
N TYR A 71 9.52 -7.54 0.55
CA TYR A 71 8.68 -6.35 0.68
C TYR A 71 8.08 -6.01 -0.66
N SER A 72 6.80 -5.72 -0.71
CA SER A 72 6.15 -5.29 -1.95
C SER A 72 5.00 -4.34 -1.70
N VAL A 73 4.80 -3.44 -2.65
CA VAL A 73 3.58 -2.64 -2.81
C VAL A 73 3.00 -2.97 -4.17
N THR A 74 1.80 -3.53 -4.20
CA THR A 74 1.04 -3.73 -5.44
C THR A 74 0.03 -2.60 -5.55
N VAL A 75 0.05 -1.90 -6.69
CA VAL A 75 -0.91 -0.85 -7.01
C VAL A 75 -1.75 -1.29 -8.19
N VAL A 76 -3.07 -1.34 -8.00
CA VAL A 76 -4.05 -1.72 -9.03
C VAL A 76 -4.85 -0.49 -9.44
N ASP A 77 -4.90 -0.18 -10.73
CA ASP A 77 -5.61 0.98 -11.25
C ASP A 77 -7.07 0.64 -11.58
N TYR A 78 -7.99 1.05 -10.72
CA TYR A 78 -9.44 0.91 -10.92
C TYR A 78 -10.07 2.00 -11.79
N ASN A 79 -9.33 3.02 -12.24
CA ASN A 79 -9.88 4.06 -13.11
C ASN A 79 -10.40 3.51 -14.44
N GLN A 80 -9.91 2.34 -14.86
CA GLN A 80 -10.36 1.63 -16.06
C GLN A 80 -11.55 0.68 -15.82
N ALA A 81 -11.95 0.45 -14.57
CA ALA A 81 -12.92 -0.59 -14.20
C ALA A 81 -14.27 -0.39 -14.91
N GLN A 82 -14.78 0.85 -14.93
CA GLN A 82 -16.05 1.16 -15.63
C GLN A 82 -16.00 0.77 -17.09
N ARG A 83 -14.99 1.21 -17.81
CA ARG A 83 -14.84 0.91 -19.24
C ARG A 83 -14.72 -0.59 -19.49
N ILE A 84 -13.84 -1.27 -18.73
CA ILE A 84 -13.60 -2.71 -18.89
C ILE A 84 -14.86 -3.52 -18.61
N LEU A 85 -15.57 -3.23 -17.52
CA LEU A 85 -16.80 -3.95 -17.18
C LEU A 85 -17.94 -3.67 -18.13
N THR A 86 -18.07 -2.43 -18.64
CA THR A 86 -19.05 -2.09 -19.68
C THR A 86 -18.79 -2.85 -20.98
N GLU A 87 -17.54 -2.92 -21.44
CA GLU A 87 -17.19 -3.69 -22.64
C GLU A 87 -17.44 -5.19 -22.45
N LYS A 88 -17.08 -5.72 -21.27
CA LYS A 88 -17.35 -7.11 -20.92
C LYS A 88 -18.85 -7.43 -20.94
N ALA A 89 -19.68 -6.54 -20.40
CA ALA A 89 -21.12 -6.73 -20.37
C ALA A 89 -21.74 -6.83 -21.78
N LYS A 90 -21.20 -6.14 -22.80
CA LYS A 90 -21.66 -6.26 -24.19
C LYS A 90 -21.48 -7.64 -24.80
N SER A 91 -20.50 -8.41 -24.33
CA SER A 91 -20.19 -9.75 -24.83
C SER A 91 -20.86 -10.87 -24.02
N CYS A 92 -21.69 -10.54 -23.06
CA CYS A 92 -22.34 -11.51 -22.18
C CYS A 92 -23.53 -12.17 -22.83
N PRO A 93 -23.70 -13.53 -22.71
CA PRO A 93 -24.90 -14.22 -23.08
C PRO A 93 -26.11 -13.71 -22.28
N ALA A 94 -27.26 -13.59 -22.92
CA ALA A 94 -28.49 -13.21 -22.22
C ALA A 94 -28.78 -14.17 -21.06
N GLY A 95 -28.99 -13.63 -19.85
CA GLY A 95 -29.27 -14.39 -18.64
C GLY A 95 -28.07 -15.00 -17.90
N ALA A 96 -26.84 -14.75 -18.34
CA ALA A 96 -25.64 -15.17 -17.60
C ALA A 96 -25.46 -14.32 -16.33
N GLU A 97 -25.40 -14.96 -15.19
CA GLU A 97 -25.33 -14.32 -13.86
C GLU A 97 -24.13 -13.35 -13.69
N PRO A 98 -22.91 -13.63 -14.25
CA PRO A 98 -21.80 -12.69 -14.21
C PRO A 98 -22.03 -11.42 -15.04
N CYS A 99 -23.13 -11.37 -15.78
CA CYS A 99 -23.51 -10.33 -16.73
C CYS A 99 -24.78 -9.60 -16.30
N LEU A 100 -25.25 -9.82 -15.08
CA LEU A 100 -26.39 -9.11 -14.51
C LEU A 100 -26.03 -7.64 -14.24
N GLY A 101 -26.14 -6.87 -15.28
CA GLY A 101 -26.02 -5.44 -15.31
C GLY A 101 -26.30 -5.01 -16.73
N SER A 102 -27.31 -4.17 -16.94
CA SER A 102 -27.55 -3.56 -18.25
C SER A 102 -26.27 -2.91 -18.78
N PRO A 103 -25.95 -2.99 -20.08
CA PRO A 103 -24.95 -2.14 -20.70
C PRO A 103 -25.25 -0.69 -20.32
N GLY A 104 -24.40 -0.04 -19.54
CA GLY A 104 -24.65 1.29 -19.01
C GLY A 104 -25.12 1.33 -17.55
N ASP A 105 -25.39 0.18 -16.90
CA ASP A 105 -25.64 0.15 -15.47
C ASP A 105 -24.35 0.50 -14.71
N GLU A 106 -24.32 1.68 -14.13
CA GLU A 106 -23.20 2.18 -13.33
C GLU A 106 -22.95 1.35 -12.06
N GLY A 107 -23.86 0.42 -11.70
CA GLY A 107 -23.84 -0.30 -10.44
C GLY A 107 -22.63 -1.21 -10.25
N HIS A 108 -22.26 -1.99 -11.26
CA HIS A 108 -21.25 -3.04 -11.11
C HIS A 108 -19.84 -2.51 -10.87
N TRP A 109 -19.37 -1.53 -11.61
CA TRP A 109 -18.03 -1.00 -11.40
C TRP A 109 -17.88 -0.24 -10.06
N LYS A 110 -18.97 0.42 -9.60
CA LYS A 110 -18.98 1.06 -8.28
C LYS A 110 -18.96 0.02 -7.16
N ALA A 111 -19.69 -1.08 -7.32
CA ALA A 111 -19.66 -2.20 -6.37
C ALA A 111 -18.28 -2.85 -6.34
N ASP A 112 -17.66 -3.08 -7.50
CA ASP A 112 -16.31 -3.62 -7.63
C ASP A 112 -15.27 -2.71 -6.94
N LEU A 113 -15.34 -1.41 -7.19
CA LEU A 113 -14.48 -0.41 -6.58
C LEU A 113 -14.63 -0.37 -5.04
N ARG A 114 -15.88 -0.37 -4.54
CA ARG A 114 -16.16 -0.36 -3.09
C ARG A 114 -15.80 -1.66 -2.41
N GLY A 115 -15.96 -2.80 -3.12
CA GLY A 115 -15.61 -4.12 -2.63
C GLY A 115 -14.12 -4.46 -2.70
N ALA A 116 -13.30 -3.64 -3.35
CA ALA A 116 -11.91 -3.98 -3.68
C ALA A 116 -11.06 -4.33 -2.46
N ILE A 117 -11.15 -3.57 -1.35
CA ILE A 117 -10.40 -3.85 -0.11
C ILE A 117 -10.84 -5.19 0.48
N VAL A 118 -12.15 -5.44 0.55
CA VAL A 118 -12.71 -6.67 1.09
C VAL A 118 -12.30 -7.86 0.23
N TYR A 119 -12.38 -7.74 -1.08
CA TYR A 119 -11.99 -8.79 -2.02
C TYR A 119 -10.49 -9.12 -1.95
N ALA A 120 -9.63 -8.11 -1.91
CA ALA A 120 -8.18 -8.32 -1.76
C ALA A 120 -7.85 -8.96 -0.39
N SER A 121 -8.55 -8.57 0.68
CA SER A 121 -8.41 -9.21 1.98
C SER A 121 -8.85 -10.67 1.94
N TRP A 122 -9.99 -10.96 1.30
CA TRP A 122 -10.47 -12.33 1.11
C TRP A 122 -9.46 -13.18 0.32
N GLN A 123 -8.89 -12.65 -0.78
CA GLN A 123 -7.86 -13.35 -1.55
C GLN A 123 -6.63 -13.70 -0.70
N MET A 124 -6.21 -12.80 0.19
CA MET A 124 -5.11 -13.09 1.13
C MET A 124 -5.46 -14.20 2.10
N MET A 125 -6.69 -14.24 2.60
CA MET A 125 -7.15 -15.29 3.53
C MET A 125 -7.30 -16.67 2.85
N GLN A 126 -7.34 -16.75 1.51
CA GLN A 126 -7.35 -18.01 0.77
C GLN A 126 -5.93 -18.61 0.58
N ARG A 127 -4.87 -17.91 0.98
CA ARG A 127 -3.50 -18.43 0.89
C ARG A 127 -3.30 -19.60 1.85
N ASP A 128 -2.35 -20.49 1.55
CA ASP A 128 -1.93 -21.55 2.47
C ASP A 128 -1.15 -20.97 3.67
N ALA A 129 -1.91 -20.34 4.55
CA ALA A 129 -1.39 -19.64 5.72
C ALA A 129 -2.45 -19.58 6.84
N LYS A 130 -2.00 -19.52 8.07
CA LYS A 130 -2.87 -19.27 9.21
C LYS A 130 -3.06 -17.76 9.38
N LEU A 131 -4.30 -17.28 9.31
CA LEU A 131 -4.65 -15.92 9.70
C LEU A 131 -4.48 -15.75 11.21
N THR A 132 -3.62 -14.83 11.63
CA THR A 132 -3.34 -14.56 13.05
C THR A 132 -3.91 -13.23 13.53
N SER A 133 -4.14 -12.28 12.61
CA SER A 133 -4.80 -11.01 12.91
C SER A 133 -5.51 -10.50 11.66
N PHE A 134 -6.69 -9.90 11.85
CA PHE A 134 -7.42 -9.15 10.81
C PHE A 134 -8.16 -7.99 11.48
N VAL A 135 -7.77 -6.77 11.14
CA VAL A 135 -8.31 -5.57 11.77
C VAL A 135 -8.56 -4.48 10.72
N TRP A 136 -9.50 -3.59 11.03
CA TRP A 136 -9.62 -2.30 10.38
C TRP A 136 -8.38 -1.45 10.72
N ASN A 137 -7.89 -0.70 9.75
CA ASN A 137 -6.73 0.18 9.91
C ASN A 137 -6.86 1.40 8.99
N PHE A 138 -5.95 2.36 9.16
CA PHE A 138 -5.86 3.51 8.27
C PHE A 138 -4.41 3.98 8.13
N VAL A 139 -4.11 4.63 7.01
CA VAL A 139 -2.86 5.34 6.75
C VAL A 139 -3.20 6.78 6.36
N ASP A 140 -2.72 7.77 7.12
CA ASP A 140 -3.05 9.19 6.92
C ASP A 140 -4.58 9.42 6.71
N LEU A 141 -5.40 8.74 7.54
CA LEU A 141 -6.86 8.73 7.51
C LEU A 141 -7.50 8.06 6.26
N VAL A 142 -6.75 7.44 5.37
CA VAL A 142 -7.30 6.57 4.33
C VAL A 142 -7.59 5.20 4.93
N GLU A 143 -8.86 4.82 4.95
CA GLU A 143 -9.33 3.57 5.54
C GLU A 143 -8.86 2.34 4.77
N GLY A 144 -8.67 1.24 5.48
CA GLY A 144 -8.26 -0.03 4.92
C GLY A 144 -8.28 -1.17 5.92
N HIS A 145 -7.66 -2.26 5.55
CA HIS A 145 -7.51 -3.46 6.36
C HIS A 145 -6.04 -3.77 6.62
N GLN A 146 -5.76 -4.34 7.79
CA GLN A 146 -4.46 -4.93 8.10
C GLN A 146 -4.64 -6.40 8.45
N LEU A 147 -3.77 -7.25 7.87
CA LEU A 147 -3.77 -8.68 8.11
C LEU A 147 -2.38 -9.15 8.54
N GLN A 148 -2.36 -10.18 9.38
CA GLN A 148 -1.16 -10.94 9.69
C GLN A 148 -1.41 -12.41 9.40
N LEU A 149 -0.48 -13.03 8.68
CA LEU A 149 -0.54 -14.42 8.25
C LEU A 149 0.74 -15.14 8.67
N THR A 150 0.61 -16.39 9.11
CA THR A 150 1.76 -17.29 9.27
C THR A 150 1.70 -18.34 8.16
N ASN A 151 2.64 -18.31 7.24
CA ASN A 151 2.70 -19.21 6.10
C ASN A 151 2.95 -20.65 6.58
N ASN A 152 2.19 -21.61 6.06
CA ASN A 152 2.25 -23.00 6.53
C ASN A 152 3.54 -23.69 6.09
N ALA A 153 4.07 -23.35 4.91
CA ALA A 153 5.22 -24.01 4.31
C ALA A 153 6.52 -23.75 5.10
N ASP A 154 6.83 -22.49 5.40
CA ASP A 154 8.14 -22.07 5.95
C ASP A 154 8.03 -21.34 7.29
N LYS A 155 6.81 -21.20 7.83
CA LYS A 155 6.51 -20.46 9.06
C LYS A 155 6.92 -18.98 9.03
N SER A 156 7.21 -18.43 7.86
CA SER A 156 7.40 -17.00 7.69
C SER A 156 6.11 -16.26 8.01
N ARG A 157 6.24 -14.99 8.43
CA ARG A 157 5.08 -14.16 8.76
C ARG A 157 4.90 -13.08 7.71
N THR A 158 3.70 -12.99 7.16
CA THR A 158 3.30 -11.93 6.22
C THR A 158 2.44 -10.90 6.96
N PHE A 159 2.83 -9.66 6.87
CA PHE A 159 2.13 -8.50 7.39
C PHE A 159 1.64 -7.69 6.19
N ALA A 160 0.35 -7.55 6.07
CA ALA A 160 -0.26 -6.90 4.91
C ALA A 160 -1.13 -5.73 5.33
N GLY A 161 -1.13 -4.66 4.50
CA GLY A 161 -2.06 -3.55 4.56
C GLY A 161 -2.74 -3.39 3.21
N ILE A 162 -4.04 -3.11 3.20
CA ILE A 162 -4.85 -3.00 1.98
C ILE A 162 -5.67 -1.73 2.07
N TYR A 163 -5.47 -0.81 1.12
CA TYR A 163 -6.08 0.51 1.13
C TYR A 163 -6.60 0.87 -0.26
N MET A 164 -7.62 1.69 -0.32
CA MET A 164 -8.12 2.26 -1.57
C MET A 164 -8.04 3.78 -1.51
N HIS A 165 -7.28 4.36 -2.44
CA HIS A 165 -7.08 5.81 -2.52
C HIS A 165 -7.15 6.27 -3.97
N GLU A 166 -8.00 7.26 -4.27
CA GLU A 166 -8.19 7.83 -5.62
C GLU A 166 -8.35 6.77 -6.72
N ASN A 167 -9.24 5.80 -6.49
CA ASN A 167 -9.51 4.66 -7.37
C ASN A 167 -8.29 3.77 -7.66
N LYS A 168 -7.29 3.78 -6.82
CA LYS A 168 -6.18 2.83 -6.85
C LYS A 168 -6.20 1.97 -5.59
N LEU A 169 -6.11 0.66 -5.76
CA LEU A 169 -5.98 -0.30 -4.67
C LEU A 169 -4.50 -0.53 -4.39
N TYR A 170 -4.10 -0.32 -3.14
CA TYR A 170 -2.74 -0.54 -2.67
C TYR A 170 -2.72 -1.75 -1.74
N ILE A 171 -1.89 -2.73 -2.08
CA ILE A 171 -1.65 -3.92 -1.26
C ILE A 171 -0.17 -3.89 -0.88
N ILE A 172 0.10 -3.58 0.38
CA ILE A 172 1.44 -3.54 0.95
C ILE A 172 1.70 -4.84 1.71
N GLU A 173 2.78 -5.54 1.40
CA GLU A 173 3.12 -6.82 2.01
C GLU A 173 4.58 -6.86 2.44
N GLY A 174 4.82 -7.10 3.73
CA GLY A 174 6.13 -7.45 4.28
C GLY A 174 6.13 -8.88 4.79
N THR A 175 6.94 -9.77 4.19
CA THR A 175 7.11 -11.14 4.65
C THR A 175 8.49 -11.32 5.24
N VAL A 176 8.55 -11.76 6.49
CA VAL A 176 9.79 -11.96 7.25
C VAL A 176 9.86 -13.38 7.82
N PRO A 177 11.05 -13.94 8.05
CA PRO A 177 11.21 -15.22 8.75
C PRO A 177 10.46 -15.22 10.10
N GLY A 178 9.99 -16.39 10.53
CA GLY A 178 9.13 -16.53 11.70
C GLY A 178 9.72 -15.98 13.01
N ASN A 179 11.04 -15.97 13.13
CA ASN A 179 11.80 -15.47 14.29
C ASN A 179 12.29 -14.02 14.14
N TYR A 180 11.98 -13.34 13.01
CA TYR A 180 12.37 -11.94 12.81
C TYR A 180 11.32 -11.00 13.45
N PRO A 181 11.69 -9.76 13.80
CA PRO A 181 10.73 -8.77 14.24
C PRO A 181 9.73 -8.42 13.13
N GLU A 182 8.62 -7.83 13.52
CA GLU A 182 7.65 -7.24 12.60
C GLU A 182 8.30 -6.14 11.74
N PRO A 183 8.00 -6.05 10.42
CA PRO A 183 8.60 -5.08 9.51
C PRO A 183 7.95 -3.68 9.66
N GLY A 184 7.96 -3.12 10.88
CA GLY A 184 7.26 -1.89 11.22
C GLY A 184 7.69 -0.69 10.39
N LEU A 185 8.99 -0.56 10.07
CA LEU A 185 9.49 0.53 9.23
C LEU A 185 8.87 0.52 7.82
N PHE A 186 8.63 -0.66 7.24
CA PHE A 186 7.94 -0.80 5.97
C PHE A 186 6.45 -0.53 6.09
N GLN A 187 5.77 -1.19 7.05
CA GLN A 187 4.33 -1.12 7.20
C GLN A 187 3.81 0.29 7.50
N GLN A 188 4.59 1.07 8.28
CA GLN A 188 4.21 2.41 8.74
C GLN A 188 4.69 3.54 7.82
N SER A 189 5.37 3.23 6.73
CA SER A 189 5.96 4.22 5.84
C SER A 189 5.10 4.56 4.61
N LEU A 190 4.02 3.83 4.38
CA LEU A 190 3.11 4.16 3.29
C LEU A 190 2.55 5.57 3.48
N GLY A 191 2.60 6.37 2.44
CA GLY A 191 2.06 7.72 2.41
C GLY A 191 1.47 8.04 1.04
N TRP A 192 0.62 9.05 0.98
CA TRP A 192 -0.11 9.43 -0.23
C TRP A 192 0.50 10.68 -0.87
N LEU A 193 0.46 10.73 -2.21
CA LEU A 193 0.91 11.87 -3.00
C LEU A 193 -0.24 12.42 -3.83
N ASP A 194 -0.24 13.73 -4.05
CA ASP A 194 -1.09 14.37 -5.05
C ASP A 194 -0.53 14.19 -6.48
N GLU A 195 -1.20 14.79 -7.47
CA GLU A 195 -0.79 14.76 -8.87
C GLU A 195 0.57 15.43 -9.13
N ASN A 196 1.01 16.29 -8.24
CA ASN A 196 2.30 16.99 -8.32
C ASN A 196 3.43 16.24 -7.60
N GLY A 197 3.08 15.16 -6.87
CA GLY A 197 4.02 14.37 -6.06
C GLY A 197 4.24 14.97 -4.67
N VAL A 198 3.34 15.83 -4.20
CA VAL A 198 3.37 16.40 -2.85
C VAL A 198 2.60 15.50 -1.89
N GLY A 199 3.15 15.31 -0.68
CA GLY A 199 2.53 14.46 0.35
C GLY A 199 1.15 14.98 0.77
N LEU A 200 0.18 14.06 0.81
CA LEU A 200 -1.21 14.33 1.19
C LEU A 200 -1.51 13.84 2.61
N ARG A 201 -2.38 14.61 3.29
CA ARG A 201 -3.09 14.17 4.51
C ARG A 201 -4.53 14.63 4.43
N TYR A 202 -5.43 13.90 5.07
CA TYR A 202 -6.83 14.25 5.17
C TYR A 202 -7.15 14.80 6.57
N GLN A 203 -8.23 15.60 6.70
CA GLN A 203 -8.72 16.12 7.98
C GLN A 203 -9.74 15.17 8.62
N SER A 204 -10.34 14.29 7.82
CA SER A 204 -11.29 13.26 8.25
C SER A 204 -11.05 11.98 7.45
N TYR A 205 -11.71 10.90 7.85
CA TYR A 205 -11.54 9.62 7.16
C TYR A 205 -11.92 9.71 5.68
N TYR A 206 -11.01 9.23 4.84
CA TYR A 206 -11.21 9.04 3.41
C TYR A 206 -11.73 7.63 3.16
N SER A 207 -12.92 7.54 2.59
CA SER A 207 -13.51 6.28 2.13
C SER A 207 -13.76 6.38 0.64
N ASN A 208 -13.10 5.55 -0.15
CA ASN A 208 -13.15 5.63 -1.61
C ASN A 208 -14.58 5.44 -2.15
N GLY A 209 -14.96 6.23 -3.15
CA GLY A 209 -16.30 6.23 -3.73
C GLY A 209 -17.30 7.16 -3.03
N TYR A 210 -16.87 7.90 -2.02
CA TYR A 210 -17.59 9.03 -1.43
C TYR A 210 -16.89 10.35 -1.78
N PRO A 211 -17.55 11.51 -1.62
CA PRO A 211 -16.87 12.78 -1.79
C PRO A 211 -15.59 12.80 -0.94
N PRO A 212 -14.44 13.15 -1.52
CA PRO A 212 -13.20 13.16 -0.76
C PRO A 212 -13.26 14.22 0.34
N PRO A 213 -12.72 13.94 1.56
CA PRO A 213 -12.62 14.92 2.60
C PRO A 213 -11.63 16.03 2.21
N PRO A 214 -11.66 17.19 2.93
CA PRO A 214 -10.69 18.24 2.72
C PRO A 214 -9.25 17.73 2.84
N ARG A 215 -8.38 18.14 1.93
CA ARG A 215 -6.97 17.75 1.89
C ARG A 215 -6.11 18.76 2.63
N VAL A 216 -5.10 18.27 3.33
CA VAL A 216 -3.99 19.09 3.84
C VAL A 216 -2.74 18.66 3.10
N VAL A 217 -2.16 19.56 2.34
CA VAL A 217 -0.88 19.33 1.66
C VAL A 217 0.22 19.36 2.72
N ARG A 218 1.05 18.32 2.79
CA ARG A 218 2.22 18.29 3.67
C ARG A 218 3.22 19.34 3.16
N ALA A 219 3.47 20.39 3.93
CA ALA A 219 4.61 21.25 3.69
C ALA A 219 5.88 20.38 3.77
N GLY A 220 6.74 20.45 2.74
CA GLY A 220 8.02 19.75 2.75
C GLY A 220 8.79 20.04 4.04
N ARG A 221 9.58 19.08 4.53
CA ARG A 221 10.48 19.29 5.67
C ARG A 221 11.40 20.47 5.35
N GLY A 222 11.04 21.67 5.80
CA GLY A 222 11.91 22.84 5.61
C GLY A 222 11.24 24.20 5.62
N GLU A 223 9.91 24.30 5.51
CA GLU A 223 9.24 25.62 5.59
C GLU A 223 8.13 25.60 6.63
N GLY A 224 8.21 26.57 7.52
CA GLY A 224 7.41 26.69 8.74
C GLY A 224 5.90 26.72 8.51
N GLN A 225 5.20 26.35 9.57
CA GLN A 225 3.76 26.31 9.77
C GLN A 225 2.95 27.21 8.83
N GLY A 226 2.44 26.64 7.74
CA GLY A 226 1.45 27.27 6.90
C GLY A 226 0.12 27.39 7.66
N ARG A 227 -0.35 28.61 7.76
CA ARG A 227 -1.60 29.04 8.39
C ARG A 227 -2.76 28.24 7.80
N ILE A 228 -3.49 27.54 8.63
CA ILE A 228 -4.75 26.87 8.26
C ILE A 228 -5.81 27.96 8.18
N ASP A 229 -6.18 28.37 6.99
CA ASP A 229 -7.41 29.16 6.79
C ASP A 229 -8.60 28.21 6.92
N ALA A 230 -9.19 28.18 8.11
CA ALA A 230 -10.46 27.49 8.33
C ALA A 230 -11.54 28.18 7.47
N PRO A 231 -12.38 27.44 6.74
CA PRO A 231 -13.53 28.06 6.07
C PRO A 231 -14.44 28.67 7.12
N ASP A 232 -14.84 29.93 6.89
CA ASP A 232 -15.73 30.71 7.73
C ASP A 232 -17.04 29.93 7.99
N ALA A 233 -17.21 29.46 9.23
CA ALA A 233 -18.42 28.77 9.69
C ALA A 233 -19.66 29.67 9.74
N ASN A 234 -19.57 30.92 9.28
CA ASN A 234 -20.63 31.95 9.43
C ASN A 234 -21.26 32.42 8.10
N ALA A 235 -21.08 31.73 6.98
CA ALA A 235 -21.71 32.16 5.73
C ALA A 235 -23.20 31.78 5.58
N GLY A 236 -23.84 31.19 6.60
CA GLY A 236 -25.21 30.65 6.54
C GLY A 236 -26.28 31.41 7.39
N GLN A 237 -25.96 32.49 8.07
CA GLN A 237 -26.95 33.21 8.92
C GLN A 237 -27.09 34.68 8.56
N ARG A 238 -27.39 35.01 7.33
CA ARG A 238 -28.00 36.28 6.96
C ARG A 238 -28.92 36.07 5.75
N ARG A 239 -30.16 35.69 6.04
CA ARG A 239 -31.39 36.16 5.40
C ARG A 239 -32.59 35.63 6.19
#